data_35c599ae79be7f50187613a447383994
#
_entry.id   35c599ae79be7f50187613a447383994
#
_cell.length_a   1.000
_cell.length_b   1.000
_cell.length_c   1.000
_cell.angle_alpha   90.00
_cell.angle_beta   90.00
_cell.angle_gamma   90.00
#
_symmetry.space_group_name_H-M   'P 1'
#
loop_
_entity.id
_entity.type
_entity.pdbx_description
1 polymer ?
#
loop_
_entity_poly.entity_id
_entity_poly.type
_entity_poly.pdbx_seq_one_letter_code
_entity_poly.pdbx_strand_id
1 'polypeptide(L)'
;MDLTLYSASWCRDCREAKRFLAKHSIPYNEIDIESTPGAADAVIANVGKRAIPQFVIDGKWVQPYKPGQGFLHEEMAELLGVTE
;
A
#
# COMPACT_ATOMS: atom_id res chain seq x y z
N MET A 1 -2.04 15.46 -1.00
CA MET A 1 -1.43 14.24 -0.40
C MET A 1 -0.76 13.44 -1.50
N ASP A 2 0.46 13.06 -1.28
CA ASP A 2 1.23 12.25 -2.21
C ASP A 2 1.21 10.80 -1.71
N LEU A 3 0.56 9.91 -2.48
CA LEU A 3 0.38 8.51 -2.10
C LEU A 3 0.98 7.60 -3.16
N THR A 4 1.88 6.74 -2.74
CA THR A 4 2.44 5.68 -3.57
C THR A 4 2.08 4.33 -2.96
N LEU A 5 1.67 3.39 -3.81
CA LEU A 5 1.40 2.01 -3.41
C LEU A 5 2.47 1.10 -4.02
N TYR A 6 3.18 0.38 -3.16
CA TYR A 6 4.08 -0.68 -3.57
C TYR A 6 3.29 -1.99 -3.56
N SER A 7 3.26 -2.69 -4.68
CA SER A 7 2.38 -3.85 -4.88
C SER A 7 3.02 -4.93 -5.75
N ALA A 8 2.30 -6.03 -5.92
CA ALA A 8 2.61 -7.05 -6.92
C ALA A 8 1.31 -7.61 -7.47
N SER A 9 1.34 -8.12 -8.70
CA SER A 9 0.14 -8.58 -9.40
C SER A 9 -0.54 -9.79 -8.73
N TRP A 10 0.23 -10.63 -8.04
CA TRP A 10 -0.27 -11.85 -7.39
C TRP A 10 -0.80 -11.61 -5.97
N CYS A 11 -0.65 -10.42 -5.44
CA CYS A 11 -0.90 -10.11 -4.03
C CYS A 11 -2.38 -9.79 -3.80
N ARG A 12 -3.06 -10.61 -2.98
CA ARG A 12 -4.47 -10.39 -2.65
C ARG A 12 -4.71 -9.09 -1.90
N ASP A 13 -3.88 -8.82 -0.89
CA ASP A 13 -4.03 -7.61 -0.08
C ASP A 13 -3.69 -6.35 -0.90
N CYS A 14 -2.84 -6.49 -1.91
CA CYS A 14 -2.57 -5.39 -2.84
C CYS A 14 -3.81 -5.06 -3.67
N ARG A 15 -4.55 -6.10 -4.12
CA ARG A 15 -5.82 -5.88 -4.84
C ARG A 15 -6.85 -5.20 -3.96
N GLU A 16 -6.93 -5.59 -2.70
CA GLU A 16 -7.84 -4.94 -1.73
C GLU A 16 -7.44 -3.49 -1.51
N ALA A 17 -6.15 -3.20 -1.42
CA ALA A 17 -5.67 -1.83 -1.29
C ALA A 17 -6.09 -0.98 -2.49
N LYS A 18 -5.91 -1.50 -3.71
CA LYS A 18 -6.33 -0.79 -4.92
C LYS A 18 -7.83 -0.57 -4.98
N ARG A 19 -8.60 -1.57 -4.58
CA ARG A 19 -10.06 -1.47 -4.53
C ARG A 19 -10.51 -0.40 -3.55
N PHE A 20 -9.89 -0.35 -2.38
CA PHE A 20 -10.14 0.68 -1.38
C PHE A 20 -9.86 2.08 -1.93
N LEU A 21 -8.69 2.27 -2.55
CA LEU A 21 -8.32 3.57 -3.10
C LEU A 21 -9.27 4.00 -4.22
N ALA A 22 -9.69 3.06 -5.07
CA ALA A 22 -10.64 3.35 -6.14
C ALA A 22 -12.03 3.71 -5.58
N LYS A 23 -12.48 2.97 -4.58
CA LYS A 23 -13.78 3.23 -3.92
C LYS A 23 -13.88 4.65 -3.39
N HIS A 24 -12.79 5.15 -2.83
CA HIS A 24 -12.77 6.48 -2.22
C HIS A 24 -12.21 7.56 -3.15
N SER A 25 -11.98 7.22 -4.42
CA SER A 25 -11.45 8.15 -5.43
C SER A 25 -10.14 8.81 -5.00
N ILE A 26 -9.27 8.04 -4.34
CA ILE A 26 -7.98 8.53 -3.87
C ILE A 26 -6.94 8.30 -4.98
N PRO A 27 -6.35 9.37 -5.54
CA PRO A 27 -5.30 9.21 -6.55
C PRO A 27 -4.02 8.66 -5.91
N TYR A 28 -3.31 7.81 -6.65
CA TYR A 28 -2.07 7.22 -6.17
C TYR A 28 -1.18 6.81 -7.32
N ASN A 29 0.11 6.67 -7.03
CA ASN A 29 1.08 6.08 -7.95
C ASN A 29 1.27 4.62 -7.55
N GLU A 30 1.24 3.71 -8.52
CA GLU A 30 1.49 2.30 -8.25
C GLU A 30 2.89 1.91 -8.71
N ILE A 31 3.63 1.23 -7.84
CA ILE A 31 4.94 0.67 -8.17
C ILE A 31 4.87 -0.84 -7.96
N ASP A 32 5.02 -1.59 -9.06
CA ASP A 32 5.08 -3.05 -9.02
C ASP A 32 6.51 -3.44 -8.65
N ILE A 33 6.66 -4.11 -7.50
CA ILE A 33 8.00 -4.44 -6.99
C ILE A 33 8.74 -5.48 -7.83
N GLU A 34 8.02 -6.20 -8.69
CA GLU A 34 8.63 -7.24 -9.51
C GLU A 34 9.09 -6.70 -10.86
N SER A 35 8.43 -5.67 -11.38
CA SER A 35 8.77 -5.10 -12.68
C SER A 35 9.56 -3.80 -12.60
N THR A 36 9.68 -3.21 -11.41
CA THR A 36 10.38 -1.94 -11.22
C THR A 36 11.73 -2.18 -10.56
N PRO A 37 12.85 -1.93 -11.24
CA PRO A 37 14.19 -2.13 -10.67
C PRO A 37 14.36 -1.34 -9.37
N GLY A 38 14.87 -2.00 -8.33
CA GLY A 38 15.14 -1.38 -7.03
C GLY A 38 13.93 -1.22 -6.12
N ALA A 39 12.71 -1.49 -6.60
CA ALA A 39 11.50 -1.27 -5.79
C ALA A 39 11.41 -2.24 -4.59
N ALA A 40 11.70 -3.51 -4.80
CA ALA A 40 11.71 -4.48 -3.70
C ALA A 40 12.77 -4.11 -2.65
N ASP A 41 13.93 -3.64 -3.10
CA ASP A 41 14.99 -3.19 -2.18
C ASP A 41 14.56 -1.97 -1.37
N ALA A 42 13.81 -1.06 -1.97
CA ALA A 42 13.27 0.11 -1.26
C ALA A 42 12.31 -0.32 -0.15
N VAL A 43 11.45 -1.31 -0.42
CA VAL A 43 10.55 -1.85 0.60
C VAL A 43 11.35 -2.45 1.75
N ILE A 44 12.33 -3.30 1.44
CA ILE A 44 13.17 -3.94 2.46
C ILE A 44 13.92 -2.89 3.28
N ALA A 45 14.46 -1.87 2.63
CA ALA A 45 15.23 -0.82 3.32
C ALA A 45 14.37 -0.04 4.31
N ASN A 46 13.09 0.18 4.03
CA ASN A 46 12.22 1.00 4.86
C ASN A 46 11.37 0.20 5.84
N VAL A 47 11.05 -1.05 5.52
CA VAL A 47 10.15 -1.89 6.32
C VAL A 47 10.91 -3.00 7.06
N GLY A 48 12.09 -3.36 6.59
CA GLY A 48 12.91 -4.42 7.17
C GLY A 48 12.66 -5.78 6.56
N LYS A 49 11.70 -5.90 5.65
CA LYS A 49 11.37 -7.15 4.96
C LYS A 49 10.61 -6.85 3.68
N ARG A 50 10.51 -7.85 2.81
CA ARG A 50 9.79 -7.73 1.54
C ARG A 50 8.28 -7.93 1.78
N ALA A 51 7.65 -6.94 2.40
CA ALA A 51 6.23 -6.98 2.77
C ALA A 51 5.43 -5.99 1.93
N ILE A 52 4.42 -6.49 1.24
CA ILE A 52 3.50 -5.70 0.43
C ILE A 52 2.06 -6.10 0.76
N PRO A 53 1.07 -5.20 0.56
CA PRO A 53 1.19 -3.84 0.06
C PRO A 53 1.85 -2.90 1.07
N GLN A 54 2.45 -1.80 0.57
CA GLN A 54 2.93 -0.72 1.42
C GLN A 54 2.42 0.59 0.84
N PHE A 55 1.98 1.50 1.70
CA PHE A 55 1.67 2.87 1.32
C PHE A 55 2.84 3.77 1.70
N VAL A 56 3.16 4.72 0.83
CA VAL A 56 4.05 5.83 1.19
C VAL A 56 3.21 7.09 1.06
N ILE A 57 2.92 7.71 2.20
CA ILE A 57 2.03 8.87 2.30
C ILE A 57 2.86 10.07 2.71
N ASP A 58 3.05 11.01 1.77
CA ASP A 58 3.88 12.20 1.98
C ASP A 58 5.27 11.82 2.54
N GLY A 59 5.86 10.76 1.99
CA GLY A 59 7.18 10.27 2.37
C GLY A 59 7.20 9.30 3.54
N LYS A 60 6.06 9.03 4.17
CA LYS A 60 5.99 8.16 5.34
C LYS A 60 5.48 6.78 4.96
N TRP A 61 6.22 5.74 5.32
CA TRP A 61 5.85 4.35 5.04
C TRP A 61 4.81 3.85 6.04
N VAL A 62 3.74 3.27 5.52
CA VAL A 62 2.63 2.72 6.32
C VAL A 62 2.28 1.36 5.78
N GLN A 63 2.26 0.33 6.63
CA GLN A 63 1.82 -1.00 6.24
C GLN A 63 0.30 -1.10 6.43
N PRO A 64 -0.48 -1.21 5.32
CA PRO A 64 -1.94 -1.13 5.41
C PRO A 64 -2.62 -2.48 5.66
N TYR A 65 -1.88 -3.47 6.11
CA TYR A 65 -2.43 -4.81 6.38
C TYR A 65 -1.71 -5.44 7.56
N LYS A 66 -2.34 -6.50 8.10
CA LYS A 66 -1.69 -7.37 9.10
C LYS A 66 -1.82 -8.82 8.66
N PRO A 67 -0.78 -9.64 8.82
CA PRO A 67 -0.87 -11.07 8.53
C PRO A 67 -2.04 -11.71 9.27
N GLY A 68 -2.88 -12.46 8.53
CA GLY A 68 -4.05 -13.11 9.09
C GLY A 68 -5.29 -12.22 9.20
N GLN A 69 -5.16 -10.92 9.05
CA GLN A 69 -6.29 -9.99 9.11
C GLN A 69 -6.60 -9.34 7.76
N GLY A 70 -5.62 -9.31 6.85
CA GLY A 70 -5.77 -8.69 5.56
C GLY A 70 -5.69 -7.17 5.62
N PHE A 71 -6.29 -6.51 4.64
CA PHE A 71 -6.25 -5.05 4.52
C PHE A 71 -7.04 -4.38 5.66
N LEU A 72 -6.44 -3.37 6.26
CA LEU A 72 -7.01 -2.68 7.42
C LEU A 72 -7.88 -1.51 6.96
N HIS A 73 -9.12 -1.82 6.56
CA HIS A 73 -10.04 -0.84 5.96
C HIS A 73 -10.31 0.37 6.86
N GLU A 74 -10.69 0.11 8.12
CA GLU A 74 -11.06 1.19 9.03
C GLU A 74 -9.88 2.08 9.38
N GLU A 75 -8.74 1.47 9.67
CA GLU A 75 -7.53 2.21 10.01
C GLU A 75 -7.04 3.06 8.86
N MET A 76 -7.11 2.53 7.64
CA MET A 76 -6.69 3.29 6.46
C MET A 76 -7.70 4.39 6.12
N ALA A 77 -8.99 4.14 6.32
CA ALA A 77 -10.02 5.18 6.13
C ALA A 77 -9.76 6.36 7.07
N GLU A 78 -9.50 6.07 8.34
CA GLU A 78 -9.20 7.10 9.32
C GLU A 78 -7.92 7.86 8.96
N LEU A 79 -6.86 7.13 8.61
CA LEU A 79 -5.57 7.74 8.25
C LEU A 79 -5.69 8.64 7.02
N LEU A 80 -6.47 8.24 6.03
CA LEU A 80 -6.61 8.96 4.77
C LEU A 80 -7.78 9.95 4.77
N GLY A 81 -8.51 10.05 5.88
CA GLY A 81 -9.57 11.04 6.03
C GLY A 81 -10.83 10.76 5.22
N VAL A 82 -11.14 9.48 4.96
CA VAL A 82 -12.34 9.08 4.23
C VAL A 82 -13.27 8.28 5.13
N THR A 83 -14.55 8.20 4.75
CA THR A 83 -15.56 7.45 5.51
C THR A 83 -15.78 6.09 4.85
N GLU A 84 -15.59 5.03 5.60
CA GLU A 84 -15.80 3.67 5.14
C GLU A 84 -17.26 3.25 5.16
#